data_0eebc1f32fbfe0635887af29bdf49604
#
_entry.id   0eebc1f32fbfe0635887af29bdf49604
#
_cell.length_a   1.000
_cell.length_b   1.000
_cell.length_c   1.000
_cell.angle_alpha   90.00
_cell.angle_beta   90.00
_cell.angle_gamma   90.00
#
_symmetry.space_group_name_H-M   'P 1'
#
loop_
_entity.id
_entity.type
_entity.pdbx_description
1 polymer ?
#
loop_
_entity_poly.entity_id
_entity_poly.type
_entity_poly.pdbx_seq_one_letter_code
_entity_poly.pdbx_strand_id
1 'polypeptide(L)'
;DKIVLATIFRAGLPFHNGFLNVFDHAGNAFVSAYREYKDAAHHEVGIHIEYLATPSIDEKNLIIADPMLATGGSMELGYKAFLTKGTPKQIHVCCVIASPEGIEHIKKTFPNEKTIIWCAAIDPGMNEHKYIVPGFGDAGDLCYGGKL
;
A
#
# COMPACT_ATOMS: atom_id res chain seq x y z
N ASP A 1 -17.05 -12.45 3.47
CA ASP A 1 -16.04 -12.87 4.47
C ASP A 1 -14.76 -13.45 3.89
N LYS A 2 -14.62 -13.47 2.54
CA LYS A 2 -13.40 -13.95 1.86
C LYS A 2 -12.47 -12.84 1.42
N ILE A 3 -12.88 -11.59 1.58
CA ILE A 3 -12.14 -10.40 1.15
C ILE A 3 -11.82 -9.52 2.35
N VAL A 4 -10.59 -9.05 2.41
CA VAL A 4 -10.16 -7.99 3.32
C VAL A 4 -9.65 -6.83 2.47
N LEU A 5 -10.30 -5.68 2.61
CA LEU A 5 -9.84 -4.41 2.05
C LEU A 5 -8.86 -3.77 3.02
N ALA A 6 -7.66 -3.53 2.54
CA ALA A 6 -6.58 -2.93 3.33
C ALA A 6 -6.19 -1.58 2.75
N THR A 7 -5.95 -0.61 3.62
CA THR A 7 -5.48 0.71 3.22
C THR A 7 -4.29 1.19 4.04
N ILE A 8 -3.46 1.99 3.40
CA ILE A 8 -2.31 2.65 4.01
C ILE A 8 -2.69 4.12 4.23
N PHE A 9 -2.68 4.56 5.48
CA PHE A 9 -2.98 5.95 5.82
C PHE A 9 -1.86 6.88 5.35
N ARG A 10 -2.25 8.07 4.92
CA ARG A 10 -3.58 8.70 4.80
C ARG A 10 -4.22 8.49 3.41
N ALA A 11 -3.38 8.50 2.37
CA ALA A 11 -3.77 8.60 0.96
C ALA A 11 -4.70 7.47 0.49
N GLY A 12 -4.57 6.27 1.07
CA GLY A 12 -5.39 5.12 0.71
C GLY A 12 -6.86 5.24 1.08
N LEU A 13 -7.21 6.06 2.07
CA LEU A 13 -8.58 6.06 2.63
C LEU A 13 -9.68 6.45 1.63
N PRO A 14 -9.57 7.49 0.80
CA PRO A 14 -10.61 7.81 -0.19
C PRO A 14 -10.77 6.70 -1.22
N PHE A 15 -9.67 6.07 -1.63
CA PHE A 15 -9.68 4.95 -2.57
C PHE A 15 -10.33 3.70 -1.96
N HIS A 16 -10.01 3.41 -0.69
CA HIS A 16 -10.65 2.35 0.09
C HIS A 16 -12.18 2.52 0.14
N ASN A 17 -12.66 3.73 0.38
CA ASN A 17 -14.10 4.02 0.39
C ASN A 17 -14.77 3.72 -0.96
N GLY A 18 -14.05 3.94 -2.07
CA GLY A 18 -14.52 3.54 -3.40
C GLY A 18 -14.69 2.02 -3.53
N PHE A 19 -13.76 1.24 -3.00
CA PHE A 19 -13.87 -0.22 -2.98
C PHE A 19 -15.05 -0.72 -2.14
N LEU A 20 -15.34 -0.05 -1.01
CA LEU A 20 -16.47 -0.43 -0.15
C LEU A 20 -17.83 -0.32 -0.83
N ASN A 21 -17.97 0.53 -1.84
CA ASN A 21 -19.20 0.61 -2.64
C ASN A 21 -19.45 -0.66 -3.47
N VAL A 22 -18.42 -1.46 -3.70
CA VAL A 22 -18.49 -2.70 -4.49
C VAL A 22 -18.37 -3.93 -3.58
N PHE A 23 -17.48 -3.89 -2.61
CA PHE A 23 -17.22 -4.98 -1.67
C PHE A 23 -17.73 -4.63 -0.27
N ASP A 24 -19.04 -4.35 -0.18
CA ASP A 24 -19.72 -3.85 1.02
C ASP A 24 -19.69 -4.80 2.23
N HIS A 25 -19.45 -6.09 2.01
CA HIS A 25 -19.31 -7.10 3.05
C HIS A 25 -17.84 -7.46 3.38
N ALA A 26 -16.86 -6.77 2.80
CA ALA A 26 -15.45 -7.04 3.07
C ALA A 26 -15.06 -6.66 4.51
N GLY A 27 -14.12 -7.41 5.07
CA GLY A 27 -13.41 -6.97 6.27
C GLY A 27 -12.54 -5.76 5.94
N ASN A 28 -12.30 -4.88 6.90
CA ASN A 28 -11.51 -3.66 6.67
C ASN A 28 -10.24 -3.67 7.51
N ALA A 29 -9.12 -3.35 6.89
CA ALA A 29 -7.80 -3.28 7.51
C ALA A 29 -7.16 -1.91 7.26
N PHE A 30 -6.54 -1.37 8.30
CA PHE A 30 -5.94 -0.04 8.27
C PHE A 30 -4.54 -0.10 8.86
N VAL A 31 -3.57 0.54 8.21
CA VAL A 31 -2.21 0.63 8.70
C VAL A 31 -1.64 2.04 8.53
N SER A 32 -0.87 2.46 9.54
CA SER A 32 0.10 3.54 9.46
C SER A 32 1.45 3.00 9.90
N ALA A 33 2.44 3.01 9.02
CA ALA A 33 3.76 2.49 9.28
C ALA A 33 4.82 3.31 8.56
N TYR A 34 6.02 3.37 9.13
CA TYR A 34 7.19 4.01 8.52
C TYR A 34 8.47 3.21 8.78
N ARG A 35 9.51 3.51 8.02
CA ARG A 35 10.83 2.92 8.25
C ARG A 35 11.49 3.55 9.46
N GLU A 36 12.00 2.72 10.34
CA GLU A 36 12.77 3.13 11.50
C GLU A 36 14.20 2.59 11.39
N TYR A 37 15.17 3.42 11.71
CA TYR A 37 16.55 2.97 11.81
C TYR A 37 16.83 2.54 13.24
N LYS A 38 17.27 1.29 13.42
CA LYS A 38 17.51 0.70 14.74
C LYS A 38 18.88 1.07 15.32
N ASP A 39 19.79 1.56 14.49
CA ASP A 39 21.13 1.97 14.87
C ASP A 39 21.48 3.37 14.36
N ALA A 40 22.40 4.06 15.07
CA ALA A 40 22.86 5.39 14.68
C ALA A 40 23.65 5.41 13.35
N ALA A 41 24.14 4.27 12.88
CA ALA A 41 24.85 4.10 11.62
C ALA A 41 23.93 3.77 10.44
N HIS A 42 22.61 3.65 10.68
CA HIS A 42 21.59 3.35 9.67
C HIS A 42 21.80 2.01 8.93
N HIS A 43 22.46 1.04 9.57
CA HIS A 43 22.70 -0.28 8.97
C HIS A 43 21.51 -1.23 9.14
N GLU A 44 20.77 -1.12 10.24
CA GLU A 44 19.55 -1.90 10.47
C GLU A 44 18.31 -1.06 10.28
N VAL A 45 17.46 -1.47 9.32
CA VAL A 45 16.18 -0.85 9.06
C VAL A 45 15.07 -1.75 9.59
N GLY A 46 14.29 -1.21 10.52
CA GLY A 46 13.06 -1.83 11.00
C GLY A 46 11.81 -1.20 10.39
N ILE A 47 10.67 -1.77 10.72
CA ILE A 47 9.37 -1.20 10.43
C ILE A 47 8.76 -0.77 11.76
N HIS A 48 8.44 0.51 11.87
CA HIS A 48 7.64 1.02 12.96
C HIS A 48 6.18 1.08 12.54
N ILE A 49 5.34 0.34 13.25
CA ILE A 49 3.89 0.34 13.04
C ILE A 49 3.29 1.24 14.10
N GLU A 50 2.75 2.40 13.70
CA GLU A 50 2.06 3.31 14.62
C GLU A 50 0.63 2.87 14.91
N TYR A 51 -0.04 2.36 13.88
CA TYR A 51 -1.41 1.90 13.99
C TYR A 51 -1.63 0.71 13.07
N LEU A 52 -2.25 -0.32 13.59
CA LEU A 52 -2.67 -1.48 12.83
C LEU A 52 -3.99 -2.00 13.39
N ALA A 53 -5.05 -1.93 12.61
CA ALA A 53 -6.32 -2.55 12.91
C ALA A 53 -6.77 -3.38 11.71
N THR A 54 -6.93 -4.67 11.91
CA THR A 54 -7.30 -5.59 10.83
C THR A 54 -7.95 -6.85 11.38
N PRO A 55 -8.96 -7.42 10.71
CA PRO A 55 -9.36 -8.79 10.95
C PRO A 55 -8.22 -9.75 10.53
N SER A 56 -8.36 -11.05 10.85
CA SER A 56 -7.46 -12.05 10.28
C SER A 56 -7.51 -12.00 8.75
N ILE A 57 -6.34 -11.99 8.13
CA ILE A 57 -6.18 -12.08 6.67
C ILE A 57 -5.89 -13.51 6.21
N ASP A 58 -5.83 -14.46 7.15
CA ASP A 58 -5.45 -15.84 6.87
C ASP A 58 -6.42 -16.48 5.89
N GLU A 59 -5.87 -17.10 4.83
CA GLU A 59 -6.61 -17.73 3.73
C GLU A 59 -7.64 -16.82 3.01
N LYS A 60 -7.51 -15.49 3.12
CA LYS A 60 -8.40 -14.51 2.48
C LYS A 60 -7.76 -13.84 1.27
N ASN A 61 -8.58 -13.24 0.43
CA ASN A 61 -8.13 -12.36 -0.63
C ASN A 61 -7.88 -10.97 -0.02
N LEU A 62 -6.62 -10.55 -0.03
CA LEU A 62 -6.21 -9.24 0.50
C LEU A 62 -6.13 -8.24 -0.64
N ILE A 63 -6.95 -7.19 -0.59
CA ILE A 63 -6.89 -6.06 -1.52
C ILE A 63 -6.24 -4.89 -0.81
N ILE A 64 -5.06 -4.48 -1.24
CA ILE A 64 -4.35 -3.33 -0.66
C ILE A 64 -4.55 -2.15 -1.60
N ALA A 65 -5.24 -1.13 -1.12
CA ALA A 65 -5.57 0.07 -1.88
C ALA A 65 -4.69 1.25 -1.47
N ASP A 66 -3.88 1.73 -2.41
CA ASP A 66 -3.12 2.97 -2.30
C ASP A 66 -3.17 3.67 -3.66
N PRO A 67 -3.57 4.95 -3.76
CA PRO A 67 -3.75 5.60 -5.06
C PRO A 67 -2.48 5.73 -5.89
N MET A 68 -1.31 5.71 -5.26
CA MET A 68 -0.03 5.91 -5.96
C MET A 68 0.99 4.83 -5.61
N LEU A 69 1.41 4.07 -6.61
CA LEU A 69 2.52 3.14 -6.50
C LEU A 69 3.79 3.80 -7.08
N ALA A 70 4.44 4.64 -6.28
CA ALA A 70 5.65 5.37 -6.69
C ALA A 70 6.91 4.49 -6.57
N THR A 71 7.55 4.45 -5.40
CA THR A 71 8.72 3.58 -5.17
C THR A 71 8.35 2.16 -4.73
N GLY A 72 7.12 1.94 -4.28
CA GLY A 72 6.66 0.67 -3.73
C GLY A 72 6.97 0.48 -2.24
N GLY A 73 7.75 1.37 -1.63
CA GLY A 73 8.18 1.21 -0.23
C GLY A 73 7.03 1.23 0.78
N SER A 74 6.09 2.15 0.64
CA SER A 74 4.91 2.22 1.54
C SER A 74 4.02 0.99 1.39
N MET A 75 3.84 0.51 0.16
CA MET A 75 3.08 -0.70 -0.13
C MET A 75 3.71 -1.93 0.53
N GLU A 76 5.03 -2.08 0.42
CA GLU A 76 5.79 -3.15 1.07
C GLU A 76 5.67 -3.08 2.59
N LEU A 77 5.81 -1.89 3.19
CA LEU A 77 5.68 -1.69 4.64
C LEU A 77 4.27 -2.08 5.13
N GLY A 78 3.24 -1.61 4.43
CA GLY A 78 1.85 -1.96 4.75
C GLY A 78 1.61 -3.46 4.66
N TYR A 79 2.05 -4.08 3.58
CA TYR A 79 1.93 -5.53 3.39
C TYR A 79 2.60 -6.33 4.51
N LYS A 80 3.85 -5.98 4.86
CA LYS A 80 4.56 -6.64 5.97
C LYS A 80 3.85 -6.49 7.30
N ALA A 81 3.24 -5.32 7.56
CA ALA A 81 2.44 -5.12 8.77
C ALA A 81 1.21 -6.03 8.78
N PHE A 82 0.49 -6.15 7.66
CA PHE A 82 -0.69 -7.03 7.58
C PHE A 82 -0.32 -8.51 7.75
N LEU A 83 0.85 -8.96 7.28
CA LEU A 83 1.31 -10.34 7.44
C LEU A 83 1.43 -10.78 8.92
N THR A 84 1.48 -9.86 9.87
CA THR A 84 1.43 -10.20 11.30
C THR A 84 0.07 -10.77 11.73
N LYS A 85 -0.95 -10.70 10.86
CA LYS A 85 -2.34 -11.13 11.13
C LYS A 85 -2.81 -12.28 10.24
N GLY A 86 -1.88 -12.99 9.62
CA GLY A 86 -2.14 -14.18 8.83
C GLY A 86 -1.44 -14.18 7.48
N THR A 87 -1.66 -15.24 6.72
CA THR A 87 -1.12 -15.41 5.37
C THR A 87 -2.25 -15.35 4.35
N PRO A 88 -2.32 -14.33 3.50
CA PRO A 88 -3.40 -14.23 2.52
C PRO A 88 -3.28 -15.30 1.45
N LYS A 89 -4.43 -15.78 0.98
CA LYS A 89 -4.52 -16.72 -0.14
C LYS A 89 -4.10 -16.04 -1.44
N GLN A 90 -4.58 -14.83 -1.67
CA GLN A 90 -4.26 -14.03 -2.85
C GLN A 90 -4.12 -12.56 -2.46
N ILE A 91 -3.28 -11.83 -3.18
CA ILE A 91 -2.96 -10.43 -2.92
C ILE A 91 -3.28 -9.62 -4.18
N HIS A 92 -4.07 -8.56 -4.01
CA HIS A 92 -4.37 -7.59 -5.04
C HIS A 92 -3.81 -6.23 -4.61
N VAL A 93 -2.78 -5.77 -5.30
CA VAL A 93 -2.22 -4.43 -5.12
C VAL A 93 -2.96 -3.51 -6.09
N CYS A 94 -3.74 -2.58 -5.56
CA CYS A 94 -4.59 -1.69 -6.36
C CYS A 94 -4.12 -0.24 -6.22
N CYS A 95 -3.83 0.40 -7.35
CA CYS A 95 -3.46 1.81 -7.40
C CYS A 95 -4.13 2.52 -8.59
N VAL A 96 -4.22 3.83 -8.52
CA VAL A 96 -4.71 4.64 -9.65
C VAL A 96 -3.60 4.81 -10.66
N ILE A 97 -2.42 5.25 -10.22
CA ILE A 97 -1.24 5.38 -11.05
C ILE A 97 -0.05 4.63 -10.43
N ALA A 98 0.80 4.10 -11.29
CA ALA A 98 2.03 3.43 -10.90
C ALA A 98 3.22 3.95 -11.69
N SER A 99 4.42 3.86 -11.11
CA SER A 99 5.67 4.01 -11.83
C SER A 99 6.23 2.63 -12.21
N PRO A 100 7.08 2.53 -13.25
CA PRO A 100 7.80 1.29 -13.53
C PRO A 100 8.64 0.80 -12.35
N GLU A 101 9.29 1.72 -11.61
CA GLU A 101 10.08 1.39 -10.41
C GLU A 101 9.21 0.72 -9.34
N GLY A 102 8.03 1.28 -9.04
CA GLY A 102 7.10 0.73 -8.06
C GLY A 102 6.60 -0.66 -8.43
N ILE A 103 6.27 -0.88 -9.69
CA ILE A 103 5.85 -2.20 -10.20
C ILE A 103 6.96 -3.23 -10.01
N GLU A 104 8.19 -2.90 -10.41
CA GLU A 104 9.34 -3.81 -10.25
C GLU A 104 9.66 -4.08 -8.77
N HIS A 105 9.47 -3.08 -7.90
CA HIS A 105 9.62 -3.26 -6.46
C HIS A 105 8.62 -4.30 -5.92
N ILE A 106 7.35 -4.20 -6.30
CA ILE A 106 6.33 -5.16 -5.87
C ILE A 106 6.66 -6.57 -6.37
N LYS A 107 7.07 -6.71 -7.64
CA LYS A 107 7.47 -8.01 -8.20
C LYS A 107 8.65 -8.65 -7.46
N LYS A 108 9.54 -7.85 -6.87
CA LYS A 108 10.70 -8.34 -6.10
C LYS A 108 10.38 -8.67 -4.66
N THR A 109 9.41 -8.00 -4.05
CA THR A 109 9.15 -8.05 -2.61
C THR A 109 7.90 -8.83 -2.22
N PHE A 110 6.96 -9.02 -3.16
CA PHE A 110 5.73 -9.78 -2.95
C PHE A 110 5.83 -11.17 -3.62
N PRO A 111 5.11 -12.18 -3.12
CA PRO A 111 5.08 -13.50 -3.74
C PRO A 111 4.34 -13.42 -5.09
N ASN A 112 5.10 -13.57 -6.20
CA ASN A 112 4.59 -13.37 -7.55
C ASN A 112 3.45 -14.32 -7.93
N GLU A 113 3.49 -15.56 -7.45
CA GLU A 113 2.52 -16.60 -7.76
C GLU A 113 1.09 -16.31 -7.26
N LYS A 114 0.96 -15.39 -6.29
CA LYS A 114 -0.33 -15.02 -5.71
C LYS A 114 -0.60 -13.51 -5.66
N THR A 115 0.23 -12.70 -6.34
CA THR A 115 0.09 -11.24 -6.35
C THR A 115 -0.31 -10.74 -7.72
N ILE A 116 -1.36 -9.93 -7.76
CA ILE A 116 -1.83 -9.25 -8.97
C ILE A 116 -1.79 -7.74 -8.70
N ILE A 117 -1.21 -7.00 -9.66
CA ILE A 117 -1.17 -5.53 -9.62
C ILE A 117 -2.26 -4.99 -10.55
N TRP A 118 -3.09 -4.10 -10.03
CA TRP A 118 -4.12 -3.39 -10.76
C TRP A 118 -3.82 -1.90 -10.74
N CYS A 119 -3.65 -1.29 -11.89
CA CYS A 119 -3.50 0.15 -12.02
C CYS A 119 -4.25 0.69 -13.24
N ALA A 120 -4.75 1.92 -13.14
CA ALA A 120 -5.43 2.55 -14.26
C ALA A 120 -4.43 3.05 -15.31
N ALA A 121 -3.25 3.52 -14.88
CA ALA A 121 -2.19 3.97 -15.77
C ALA A 121 -0.80 3.74 -15.16
N ILE A 122 0.18 3.58 -16.05
CA ILE A 122 1.60 3.56 -15.69
C ILE A 122 2.22 4.83 -16.26
N ASP A 123 2.68 5.71 -15.40
CA ASP A 123 3.38 6.93 -15.78
C ASP A 123 4.90 6.69 -15.89
N PRO A 124 5.60 7.34 -16.84
CA PRO A 124 6.93 6.90 -17.26
C PRO A 124 8.04 7.11 -16.23
N GLY A 125 7.86 7.98 -15.24
CA GLY A 125 8.95 8.30 -14.32
C GLY A 125 8.53 8.94 -13.01
N MET A 126 9.55 9.35 -12.25
CA MET A 126 9.41 10.10 -11.00
C MET A 126 10.37 11.28 -10.99
N ASN A 127 9.99 12.36 -10.27
CA ASN A 127 10.87 13.49 -10.04
C ASN A 127 11.83 13.22 -8.85
N GLU A 128 12.66 14.22 -8.52
CA GLU A 128 13.62 14.16 -7.41
C GLU A 128 12.97 13.95 -6.04
N HIS A 129 11.71 14.35 -5.86
CA HIS A 129 10.92 14.16 -4.64
C HIS A 129 10.16 12.82 -4.59
N LYS A 130 10.42 11.94 -5.57
CA LYS A 130 9.75 10.65 -5.71
C LYS A 130 8.24 10.75 -5.98
N TYR A 131 7.78 11.84 -6.57
CA TYR A 131 6.44 11.96 -7.12
C TYR A 131 6.40 11.41 -8.55
N ILE A 132 5.34 10.69 -8.86
CA ILE A 132 5.10 10.14 -10.19
C ILE A 132 4.87 11.31 -11.18
N VAL A 133 5.50 11.25 -12.35
CA VAL A 133 5.41 12.27 -13.38
C VAL A 133 4.93 11.65 -14.70
N PRO A 134 3.87 12.20 -15.33
CA PRO A 134 3.11 13.42 -15.01
C PRO A 134 2.32 13.35 -13.69
N GLY A 135 1.77 12.19 -13.30
CA GLY A 135 1.13 12.00 -12.01
C GLY A 135 0.09 13.05 -11.61
N PHE A 136 -0.15 13.17 -10.30
CA PHE A 136 -1.02 14.21 -9.73
C PHE A 136 -0.51 14.73 -8.35
N GLY A 137 0.78 14.66 -8.10
CA GLY A 137 1.40 15.14 -6.85
C GLY A 137 1.26 14.17 -5.68
N ASP A 138 0.98 14.69 -4.47
CA ASP A 138 0.75 13.90 -3.26
C ASP A 138 -0.75 13.74 -3.02
N ALA A 139 -1.26 12.51 -3.15
CA ALA A 139 -2.69 12.21 -3.00
C ALA A 139 -3.19 12.50 -1.57
N GLY A 140 -2.37 12.23 -0.55
CA GLY A 140 -2.75 12.50 0.84
C GLY A 140 -2.90 13.99 1.11
N ASP A 141 -1.97 14.80 0.62
CA ASP A 141 -2.02 16.24 0.79
C ASP A 141 -3.16 16.87 -0.02
N LEU A 142 -3.45 16.35 -1.21
CA LEU A 142 -4.61 16.80 -2.01
C LEU A 142 -5.94 16.51 -1.31
N CYS A 143 -6.06 15.38 -0.62
CA CYS A 143 -7.29 14.99 0.07
C CYS A 143 -7.46 15.65 1.43
N TYR A 144 -6.37 15.86 2.17
CA TYR A 144 -6.41 16.18 3.60
C TYR A 144 -5.58 17.39 4.02
N GLY A 145 -4.92 18.06 3.09
CA GLY A 145 -3.99 19.16 3.37
C GLY A 145 -2.58 18.66 3.71
N GLY A 146 -1.62 19.58 3.61
CA GLY A 146 -0.21 19.29 3.88
C GLY A 146 0.05 18.90 5.33
N LYS A 147 1.07 18.05 5.51
CA LYS A 147 1.59 17.69 6.85
C LYS A 147 2.50 18.79 7.38
N LEU A 148 2.47 19.04 8.68
CA LEU A 148 3.41 19.90 9.38
C LEU A 148 4.71 19.15 9.67
#